data_b3d99daec5dd4081faef4b24fb907f8e
#
_entry.id   b3d99daec5dd4081faef4b24fb907f8e
#
_cell.length_a   1.000
_cell.length_b   1.000
_cell.length_c   1.000
_cell.angle_alpha   90.00
_cell.angle_beta   90.00
_cell.angle_gamma   90.00
#
_symmetry.space_group_name_H-M   'P 1'
#
loop_
_entity.id
_entity.type
_entity.pdbx_description
1 polymer ?
#
loop_
_entity_poly.entity_id
_entity_poly.type
_entity_poly.pdbx_seq_one_letter_code
_entity_poly.pdbx_strand_id
1 'polypeptide(L)'
;MNPSTAVARRLVNALVEAGVEHVVYCPGSRDAPIGYALADAETAGWLRVYVRLDERSAGFVALGLGRAGCPAALVTTSGTAVANIHPAVLEADAAGVPLIVLSADRPAEMWHTGANQTTVQTGIFGSAPRLSTDVPAGFPADERLDALVLRAVTAATGALSADPGPVHLNVSFRDSLVPDGPWQPQALVPRRVSSFPTAPTPLVMPARTVVVAGDGAGSLARELAQQGGWPLLAEPTSGSRVGDNALTDYQTVLGSELVDDVEAVLVLGHPTLSRPVSRLLARPDVTVVTDRSRWTDVAGVARVVTGPVELAEIDTDPAWLGRWKDADRPVVPTAKQRLCRDIWWACTTPNAPVLVIGASEVIRCFDRFAVPGDIAPTALANRGLAGIDGTIATAIGVGLGTGRPVPTPTPIAVAMV
;
A
#
# COMPACT_ATOMS: atom_id res chain seq x y z
N MET A 1 24.52 6.43 30.14
CA MET A 1 23.94 6.51 28.78
C MET A 1 23.28 7.87 28.64
N ASN A 2 23.66 8.65 27.61
CA ASN A 2 22.99 9.95 27.40
C ASN A 2 21.52 9.78 27.00
N PRO A 3 20.65 10.77 27.27
CA PRO A 3 19.21 10.64 27.03
C PRO A 3 18.83 10.38 25.57
N SER A 4 19.53 11.01 24.61
CA SER A 4 19.25 10.82 23.17
C SER A 4 19.55 9.39 22.73
N THR A 5 20.66 8.82 23.19
CA THR A 5 21.02 7.42 22.94
C THR A 5 20.01 6.47 23.60
N ALA A 6 19.56 6.76 24.82
CA ALA A 6 18.58 5.91 25.53
C ALA A 6 17.24 5.87 24.77
N VAL A 7 16.71 7.02 24.35
CA VAL A 7 15.47 7.13 23.58
C VAL A 7 15.61 6.41 22.23
N ALA A 8 16.70 6.61 21.50
CA ALA A 8 16.91 6.00 20.20
C ALA A 8 16.96 4.46 20.27
N ARG A 9 17.71 3.91 21.22
CA ARG A 9 17.80 2.45 21.45
C ARG A 9 16.44 1.86 21.81
N ARG A 10 15.71 2.53 22.72
CA ARG A 10 14.37 2.09 23.12
C ARG A 10 13.37 2.16 21.97
N LEU A 11 13.43 3.22 21.17
CA LEU A 11 12.59 3.40 19.98
C LEU A 11 12.80 2.27 18.97
N VAL A 12 14.06 1.94 18.63
CA VAL A 12 14.39 0.85 17.70
C VAL A 12 13.93 -0.49 18.26
N ASN A 13 14.16 -0.75 19.55
CA ASN A 13 13.66 -1.96 20.23
C ASN A 13 12.15 -2.10 20.12
N ALA A 14 11.40 -1.04 20.43
CA ALA A 14 9.94 -1.03 20.41
C ALA A 14 9.38 -1.21 18.96
N LEU A 15 10.06 -0.68 17.93
CA LEU A 15 9.67 -0.92 16.54
C LEU A 15 9.76 -2.41 16.18
N VAL A 16 10.86 -3.07 16.55
CA VAL A 16 11.06 -4.50 16.26
C VAL A 16 10.07 -5.35 17.06
N GLU A 17 9.84 -5.04 18.34
CA GLU A 17 8.81 -5.70 19.17
C GLU A 17 7.41 -5.58 18.57
N ALA A 18 7.10 -4.43 17.90
CA ALA A 18 5.85 -4.20 17.20
C ALA A 18 5.79 -4.85 15.79
N GLY A 19 6.87 -5.53 15.36
CA GLY A 19 6.92 -6.28 14.09
C GLY A 19 7.45 -5.51 12.90
N VAL A 20 8.19 -4.42 13.10
CA VAL A 20 8.88 -3.70 12.03
C VAL A 20 10.24 -4.35 11.77
N GLU A 21 10.40 -4.96 10.61
CA GLU A 21 11.63 -5.68 10.20
C GLU A 21 12.44 -4.91 9.15
N HIS A 22 11.88 -3.86 8.55
CA HIS A 22 12.50 -3.10 7.48
C HIS A 22 12.57 -1.61 7.83
N VAL A 23 13.75 -1.01 7.69
CA VAL A 23 13.96 0.42 7.92
C VAL A 23 14.67 1.04 6.74
N VAL A 24 14.10 2.09 6.15
CA VAL A 24 14.77 2.95 5.17
C VAL A 24 15.36 4.14 5.94
N TYR A 25 16.66 4.33 5.84
CA TYR A 25 17.38 5.33 6.62
C TYR A 25 18.05 6.38 5.72
N CYS A 26 17.73 7.65 5.94
CA CYS A 26 18.36 8.79 5.30
C CYS A 26 19.27 9.49 6.32
N PRO A 27 20.61 9.29 6.25
CA PRO A 27 21.52 9.69 7.30
C PRO A 27 21.65 11.21 7.43
N GLY A 28 21.70 11.69 8.67
CA GLY A 28 21.98 13.07 9.02
C GLY A 28 22.48 13.19 10.47
N SER A 29 22.95 14.38 10.86
CA SER A 29 23.49 14.56 12.20
C SER A 29 22.44 14.43 13.30
N ARG A 30 21.21 14.92 13.08
CA ARG A 30 20.19 14.95 14.13
C ARG A 30 19.57 13.59 14.41
N ASP A 31 19.51 12.71 13.40
CA ASP A 31 19.03 11.32 13.53
C ASP A 31 20.16 10.31 13.84
N ALA A 32 21.40 10.78 14.02
CA ALA A 32 22.56 9.93 14.35
C ALA A 32 22.28 8.97 15.53
N PRO A 33 21.61 9.37 16.65
CA PRO A 33 21.28 8.43 17.72
C PRO A 33 20.47 7.24 17.24
N ILE A 34 19.50 7.46 16.32
CA ILE A 34 18.71 6.38 15.72
C ILE A 34 19.60 5.56 14.78
N GLY A 35 20.45 6.20 13.95
CA GLY A 35 21.34 5.52 13.03
C GLY A 35 22.29 4.54 13.71
N TYR A 36 22.89 4.92 14.85
CA TYR A 36 23.70 4.01 15.65
C TYR A 36 22.90 2.85 16.23
N ALA A 37 21.70 3.11 16.75
CA ALA A 37 20.84 2.05 17.27
C ALA A 37 20.38 1.08 16.16
N LEU A 38 20.10 1.58 14.96
CA LEU A 38 19.77 0.76 13.80
C LEU A 38 20.92 -0.15 13.37
N ALA A 39 22.16 0.38 13.34
CA ALA A 39 23.35 -0.40 12.99
C ALA A 39 23.59 -1.55 13.98
N ASP A 40 23.44 -1.29 15.28
CA ASP A 40 23.55 -2.31 16.31
C ASP A 40 22.46 -3.38 16.17
N ALA A 41 21.20 -2.98 15.91
CA ALA A 41 20.06 -3.88 15.73
C ALA A 41 20.18 -4.73 14.45
N GLU A 42 20.67 -4.15 13.34
CA GLU A 42 20.94 -4.89 12.10
C GLU A 42 22.07 -5.91 12.30
N THR A 43 23.14 -5.52 13.00
CA THR A 43 24.24 -6.44 13.37
C THR A 43 23.74 -7.62 14.21
N ALA A 44 22.75 -7.39 15.07
CA ALA A 44 22.09 -8.43 15.85
C ALA A 44 21.08 -9.27 15.04
N GLY A 45 20.84 -8.93 13.77
CA GLY A 45 19.92 -9.65 12.88
C GLY A 45 18.43 -9.39 13.15
N TRP A 46 18.06 -8.30 13.83
CA TRP A 46 16.69 -8.02 14.21
C TRP A 46 15.87 -7.32 13.15
N LEU A 47 16.55 -6.54 12.28
CA LEU A 47 15.93 -5.79 11.19
C LEU A 47 16.93 -5.64 10.03
N ARG A 48 16.45 -5.07 8.94
CA ARG A 48 17.27 -4.72 7.76
C ARG A 48 17.22 -3.23 7.53
N VAL A 49 18.39 -2.60 7.33
CA VAL A 49 18.53 -1.16 7.08
C VAL A 49 18.89 -0.90 5.63
N TYR A 50 18.11 -0.06 4.96
CA TYR A 50 18.35 0.36 3.59
C TYR A 50 18.72 1.84 3.55
N VAL A 51 20.00 2.14 3.47
CA VAL A 51 20.49 3.53 3.42
C VAL A 51 20.15 4.15 2.07
N ARG A 52 19.57 5.36 2.10
CA ARG A 52 19.26 6.19 0.94
C ARG A 52 19.65 7.63 1.21
N LEU A 53 20.16 8.32 0.16
CA LEU A 53 20.60 9.72 0.28
C LEU A 53 19.52 10.72 -0.11
N ASP A 54 18.58 10.33 -0.98
CA ASP A 54 17.46 11.14 -1.42
C ASP A 54 16.18 10.70 -0.70
N GLU A 55 15.61 11.57 0.11
CA GLU A 55 14.48 11.26 0.99
C GLU A 55 13.18 11.02 0.22
N ARG A 56 12.98 11.65 -0.94
CA ARG A 56 11.83 11.38 -1.79
C ARG A 56 11.87 9.94 -2.30
N SER A 57 13.00 9.51 -2.84
CA SER A 57 13.21 8.13 -3.27
C SER A 57 13.09 7.15 -2.10
N ALA A 58 13.64 7.50 -0.94
CA ALA A 58 13.52 6.71 0.28
C ALA A 58 12.07 6.50 0.71
N GLY A 59 11.24 7.55 0.64
CA GLY A 59 9.81 7.48 0.92
C GLY A 59 9.09 6.47 0.04
N PHE A 60 9.36 6.48 -1.26
CA PHE A 60 8.77 5.51 -2.19
C PHE A 60 9.36 4.09 -2.07
N VAL A 61 10.61 3.93 -1.62
CA VAL A 61 11.13 2.59 -1.25
C VAL A 61 10.37 2.04 -0.04
N ALA A 62 10.16 2.85 1.00
CA ALA A 62 9.39 2.44 2.17
C ALA A 62 7.92 2.15 1.82
N LEU A 63 7.30 2.95 0.95
CA LEU A 63 5.98 2.69 0.37
C LEU A 63 5.94 1.32 -0.34
N GLY A 64 6.96 1.02 -1.15
CA GLY A 64 7.06 -0.26 -1.86
C GLY A 64 7.16 -1.46 -0.94
N LEU A 65 7.91 -1.35 0.15
CA LEU A 65 7.95 -2.36 1.22
C LEU A 65 6.56 -2.57 1.82
N GLY A 66 5.85 -1.50 2.17
CA GLY A 66 4.49 -1.56 2.67
C GLY A 66 3.50 -2.21 1.68
N ARG A 67 3.63 -1.92 0.38
CA ARG A 67 2.86 -2.57 -0.70
C ARG A 67 3.15 -4.06 -0.82
N ALA A 68 4.35 -4.50 -0.50
CA ALA A 68 4.73 -5.92 -0.46
C ALA A 68 4.26 -6.64 0.81
N GLY A 69 3.50 -5.97 1.68
CA GLY A 69 3.04 -6.52 2.96
C GLY A 69 4.05 -6.43 4.11
N CYS A 70 5.13 -5.67 3.93
CA CYS A 70 6.19 -5.46 4.91
C CYS A 70 6.14 -4.00 5.41
N PRO A 71 5.36 -3.66 6.45
CA PRO A 71 5.35 -2.32 7.01
C PRO A 71 6.76 -1.85 7.35
N ALA A 72 7.18 -0.70 6.81
CA ALA A 72 8.53 -0.20 6.96
C ALA A 72 8.58 1.11 7.72
N ALA A 73 9.63 1.30 8.52
CA ALA A 73 9.96 2.60 9.07
C ALA A 73 10.85 3.40 8.09
N LEU A 74 10.60 4.69 7.99
CA LEU A 74 11.43 5.64 7.26
C LEU A 74 12.00 6.66 8.23
N VAL A 75 13.32 6.73 8.35
CA VAL A 75 14.01 7.64 9.26
C VAL A 75 14.68 8.74 8.45
N THR A 76 14.46 10.00 8.84
CA THR A 76 15.10 11.17 8.25
C THR A 76 15.63 12.13 9.30
N THR A 77 16.60 12.94 8.91
CA THR A 77 17.00 14.10 9.71
C THR A 77 15.93 15.21 9.62
N SER A 78 16.22 16.37 10.16
CA SER A 78 15.27 17.50 10.24
C SER A 78 15.27 18.39 8.99
N GLY A 79 14.35 19.31 8.93
CA GLY A 79 14.26 20.35 7.90
C GLY A 79 13.66 19.86 6.59
N THR A 80 14.30 20.16 5.47
CA THR A 80 13.82 19.78 4.12
C THR A 80 13.76 18.27 3.90
N ALA A 81 14.57 17.49 4.62
CA ALA A 81 14.52 16.03 4.61
C ALA A 81 13.08 15.51 4.85
N VAL A 82 12.41 16.06 5.87
CA VAL A 82 11.04 15.67 6.21
C VAL A 82 10.06 16.11 5.11
N ALA A 83 10.23 17.31 4.55
CA ALA A 83 9.37 17.80 3.48
C ALA A 83 9.47 16.96 2.19
N ASN A 84 10.66 16.45 1.87
CA ASN A 84 10.92 15.65 0.66
C ASN A 84 10.15 14.32 0.62
N ILE A 85 9.74 13.78 1.76
CA ILE A 85 8.98 12.52 1.82
C ILE A 85 7.47 12.71 1.66
N HIS A 86 6.97 13.95 1.61
CA HIS A 86 5.53 14.27 1.54
C HIS A 86 4.80 13.57 0.38
N PRO A 87 5.33 13.48 -0.86
CA PRO A 87 4.67 12.76 -1.94
C PRO A 87 4.39 11.28 -1.61
N ALA A 88 5.34 10.60 -0.98
CA ALA A 88 5.17 9.20 -0.58
C ALA A 88 4.15 9.05 0.57
N VAL A 89 4.11 10.01 1.50
CA VAL A 89 3.12 10.04 2.60
C VAL A 89 1.70 10.22 2.05
N LEU A 90 1.50 11.13 1.09
CA LEU A 90 0.20 11.33 0.45
C LEU A 90 -0.25 10.10 -0.36
N GLU A 91 0.66 9.46 -1.09
CA GLU A 91 0.35 8.21 -1.81
C GLU A 91 0.01 7.08 -0.82
N ALA A 92 0.76 6.96 0.29
CA ALA A 92 0.48 6.00 1.35
C ALA A 92 -0.90 6.21 2.00
N ASP A 93 -1.28 7.47 2.24
CA ASP A 93 -2.59 7.84 2.75
C ASP A 93 -3.70 7.41 1.79
N ALA A 94 -3.62 7.84 0.54
CA ALA A 94 -4.66 7.60 -0.45
C ALA A 94 -4.78 6.11 -0.84
N ALA A 95 -3.66 5.38 -0.85
CA ALA A 95 -3.63 3.95 -1.18
C ALA A 95 -3.87 3.03 0.03
N GLY A 96 -3.91 3.57 1.25
CA GLY A 96 -4.01 2.78 2.48
C GLY A 96 -2.80 1.86 2.69
N VAL A 97 -1.58 2.39 2.51
CA VAL A 97 -0.33 1.63 2.66
C VAL A 97 0.34 1.98 3.99
N PRO A 98 0.68 1.00 4.84
CA PRO A 98 1.40 1.26 6.07
C PRO A 98 2.76 1.92 5.82
N LEU A 99 3.00 3.08 6.42
CA LEU A 99 4.28 3.81 6.36
C LEU A 99 4.56 4.48 7.71
N ILE A 100 5.66 4.14 8.37
CA ILE A 100 6.01 4.66 9.69
C ILE A 100 7.12 5.70 9.51
N VAL A 101 6.79 6.98 9.58
CA VAL A 101 7.75 8.08 9.45
C VAL A 101 8.30 8.46 10.81
N LEU A 102 9.64 8.44 10.94
CA LEU A 102 10.41 8.91 12.08
C LEU A 102 11.27 10.08 11.63
N SER A 103 10.87 11.31 11.92
CA SER A 103 11.68 12.49 11.65
C SER A 103 12.43 12.92 12.90
N ALA A 104 13.75 13.06 12.80
CA ALA A 104 14.51 13.66 13.88
C ALA A 104 14.32 15.17 13.89
N ASP A 105 14.26 15.78 15.07
CA ASP A 105 14.05 17.21 15.23
C ASP A 105 14.99 17.82 16.28
N ARG A 106 15.12 19.15 16.23
CA ARG A 106 15.75 19.92 17.29
C ARG A 106 14.80 20.03 18.48
N PRO A 107 15.37 20.17 19.69
CA PRO A 107 14.54 20.37 20.87
C PRO A 107 13.79 21.72 20.81
N ALA A 108 12.66 21.80 21.52
CA ALA A 108 11.71 22.90 21.43
C ALA A 108 12.34 24.30 21.72
N GLU A 109 13.34 24.37 22.56
CA GLU A 109 14.09 25.61 22.85
C GLU A 109 14.84 26.20 21.65
N MET A 110 15.01 25.43 20.57
CA MET A 110 15.64 25.91 19.33
C MET A 110 14.60 26.32 18.27
N TRP A 111 13.31 26.04 18.49
CA TRP A 111 12.26 26.39 17.53
C TRP A 111 12.08 27.91 17.46
N HIS A 112 11.82 28.42 16.27
CA HIS A 112 11.61 29.87 15.99
C HIS A 112 12.81 30.78 16.34
N THR A 113 13.98 30.22 16.60
CA THR A 113 15.20 31.00 16.94
C THR A 113 16.06 31.31 15.74
N GLY A 114 15.76 30.78 14.55
CA GLY A 114 16.65 30.84 13.38
C GLY A 114 17.78 29.81 13.42
N ALA A 115 17.71 28.83 14.32
CA ALA A 115 18.69 27.73 14.39
C ALA A 115 18.80 26.98 13.07
N ASN A 116 20.03 26.58 12.72
CA ASN A 116 20.31 25.91 11.46
C ASN A 116 19.46 24.65 11.28
N GLN A 117 18.85 24.48 10.08
CA GLN A 117 18.09 23.30 9.67
C GLN A 117 16.91 23.00 10.63
N THR A 118 16.27 24.05 11.16
CA THR A 118 15.13 23.96 12.07
C THR A 118 13.89 24.51 11.38
N THR A 119 12.81 23.76 11.40
CA THR A 119 11.49 24.16 10.89
C THR A 119 10.40 23.58 11.79
N VAL A 120 9.14 23.97 11.57
CA VAL A 120 8.01 23.36 12.27
C VAL A 120 7.70 22.02 11.59
N GLN A 121 8.07 20.92 12.25
CA GLN A 121 7.83 19.56 11.75
C GLN A 121 6.53 18.96 12.28
N THR A 122 6.05 19.43 13.43
CA THR A 122 4.75 19.06 13.97
C THR A 122 3.65 19.32 12.96
N GLY A 123 2.92 18.25 12.58
CA GLY A 123 1.81 18.36 11.63
C GLY A 123 2.21 18.69 10.19
N ILE A 124 3.48 18.55 9.79
CA ILE A 124 3.97 18.91 8.46
C ILE A 124 3.25 18.15 7.32
N PHE A 125 2.70 16.97 7.59
CA PHE A 125 1.95 16.16 6.62
C PHE A 125 0.43 16.41 6.66
N GLY A 126 -0.03 17.42 7.40
CA GLY A 126 -1.45 17.77 7.50
C GLY A 126 -2.30 16.62 8.05
N SER A 127 -3.39 16.31 7.34
CA SER A 127 -4.36 15.26 7.72
C SER A 127 -4.04 13.87 7.17
N ALA A 128 -2.93 13.70 6.45
CA ALA A 128 -2.60 12.41 5.83
C ALA A 128 -2.24 11.31 6.85
N PRO A 129 -1.49 11.57 7.95
CA PRO A 129 -1.15 10.52 8.91
C PRO A 129 -2.34 10.06 9.75
N ARG A 130 -2.45 8.73 9.97
CA ARG A 130 -3.41 8.12 10.91
C ARG A 130 -3.11 8.47 12.36
N LEU A 131 -1.84 8.75 12.65
CA LEU A 131 -1.36 9.25 13.93
C LEU A 131 -0.17 10.18 13.66
N SER A 132 -0.17 11.35 14.26
CA SER A 132 0.97 12.26 14.27
C SER A 132 1.25 12.69 15.71
N THR A 133 2.49 12.55 16.18
CA THR A 133 2.86 12.89 17.55
C THR A 133 4.30 13.32 17.67
N ASP A 134 4.57 14.20 18.63
CA ASP A 134 5.91 14.64 18.98
C ASP A 134 6.44 13.82 20.17
N VAL A 135 7.70 13.39 20.06
CA VAL A 135 8.50 12.82 21.15
C VAL A 135 9.55 13.87 21.53
N PRO A 136 9.27 14.69 22.57
CA PRO A 136 10.15 15.79 22.94
C PRO A 136 11.49 15.29 23.48
N ALA A 137 12.54 16.11 23.32
CA ALA A 137 13.84 15.80 23.86
C ALA A 137 13.80 15.65 25.39
N GLY A 138 14.28 14.50 25.89
CA GLY A 138 14.16 14.10 27.29
C GLY A 138 12.91 13.29 27.59
N PHE A 139 12.17 12.85 26.59
CA PHE A 139 11.10 11.85 26.78
C PHE A 139 11.66 10.61 27.45
N PRO A 140 10.95 10.00 28.42
CA PRO A 140 11.46 8.82 29.09
C PRO A 140 11.66 7.62 28.16
N ALA A 141 12.84 6.99 28.25
CA ALA A 141 13.15 5.77 27.51
C ALA A 141 12.64 4.52 28.26
N ASP A 142 11.33 4.45 28.48
CA ASP A 142 10.65 3.40 29.25
C ASP A 142 9.38 2.88 28.53
N GLU A 143 8.51 2.17 29.22
CA GLU A 143 7.31 1.55 28.69
C GLU A 143 6.34 2.55 28.05
N ARG A 144 6.43 3.84 28.37
CA ARG A 144 5.62 4.88 27.73
C ARG A 144 6.00 5.08 26.27
N LEU A 145 7.28 5.01 25.97
CA LEU A 145 7.78 5.07 24.58
C LEU A 145 7.37 3.82 23.80
N ASP A 146 7.47 2.63 24.41
CA ASP A 146 7.02 1.38 23.79
C ASP A 146 5.52 1.43 23.46
N ALA A 147 4.69 1.90 24.38
CA ALA A 147 3.25 2.03 24.18
C ALA A 147 2.92 3.02 23.06
N LEU A 148 3.69 4.10 22.93
CA LEU A 148 3.53 5.08 21.86
C LEU A 148 3.86 4.45 20.51
N VAL A 149 5.00 3.76 20.41
CA VAL A 149 5.42 3.06 19.18
C VAL A 149 4.41 1.99 18.78
N LEU A 150 3.94 1.18 19.73
CA LEU A 150 2.91 0.15 19.46
C LEU A 150 1.63 0.78 18.92
N ARG A 151 1.17 1.92 19.48
CA ARG A 151 0.01 2.65 18.94
C ARG A 151 0.26 3.16 17.54
N ALA A 152 1.46 3.69 17.26
CA ALA A 152 1.82 4.18 15.93
C ALA A 152 1.83 3.04 14.90
N VAL A 153 2.45 1.91 15.20
CA VAL A 153 2.47 0.74 14.31
C VAL A 153 1.06 0.17 14.12
N THR A 154 0.25 0.09 15.19
CA THR A 154 -1.16 -0.35 15.12
C THR A 154 -1.98 0.57 14.23
N ALA A 155 -1.80 1.90 14.34
CA ALA A 155 -2.48 2.87 13.48
C ALA A 155 -2.00 2.75 12.02
N ALA A 156 -0.68 2.61 11.80
CA ALA A 156 -0.13 2.46 10.45
C ALA A 156 -0.67 1.22 9.74
N THR A 157 -0.76 0.10 10.43
CA THR A 157 -1.27 -1.17 9.88
C THR A 157 -2.79 -1.22 9.79
N GLY A 158 -3.50 -0.30 10.43
CA GLY A 158 -4.96 -0.32 10.48
C GLY A 158 -5.54 -1.50 11.26
N ALA A 159 -4.76 -2.16 12.12
CA ALA A 159 -5.13 -3.40 12.78
C ALA A 159 -6.42 -3.31 13.64
N LEU A 160 -6.78 -2.13 14.12
CA LEU A 160 -8.03 -1.90 14.86
C LEU A 160 -9.03 -1.01 14.12
N SER A 161 -8.57 -0.19 13.16
CA SER A 161 -9.40 0.80 12.48
C SER A 161 -9.87 0.38 11.10
N ALA A 162 -9.29 -0.70 10.53
CA ALA A 162 -9.44 -1.05 9.12
C ALA A 162 -9.07 0.13 8.17
N ASP A 163 -8.19 1.02 8.61
CA ASP A 163 -7.72 2.18 7.86
C ASP A 163 -6.18 2.27 7.90
N PRO A 164 -5.47 1.36 7.23
CA PRO A 164 -4.01 1.45 7.14
C PRO A 164 -3.56 2.73 6.44
N GLY A 165 -2.34 3.18 6.77
CA GLY A 165 -1.80 4.40 6.16
C GLY A 165 -0.55 4.91 6.86
N PRO A 166 -0.10 6.13 6.53
CA PRO A 166 1.10 6.70 7.13
C PRO A 166 0.86 7.11 8.58
N VAL A 167 1.92 7.07 9.38
CA VAL A 167 2.00 7.67 10.71
C VAL A 167 3.28 8.49 10.83
N HIS A 168 3.28 9.50 11.70
CA HIS A 168 4.44 10.38 11.90
C HIS A 168 4.79 10.49 13.38
N LEU A 169 6.02 10.14 13.72
CA LEU A 169 6.66 10.38 15.02
C LEU A 169 7.78 11.40 14.81
N ASN A 170 7.61 12.61 15.31
CA ASN A 170 8.62 13.66 15.28
C ASN A 170 9.46 13.57 16.56
N VAL A 171 10.72 13.13 16.46
CA VAL A 171 11.54 12.77 17.62
C VAL A 171 12.64 13.80 17.80
N SER A 172 12.57 14.58 18.88
CA SER A 172 13.55 15.61 19.19
C SER A 172 14.73 15.05 19.99
N PHE A 173 15.95 15.45 19.59
CA PHE A 173 17.18 15.06 20.26
C PHE A 173 18.00 16.27 20.71
N ARG A 174 18.55 16.22 21.92
CA ARG A 174 19.59 17.12 22.42
C ARG A 174 20.97 16.48 22.26
N ASP A 175 22.01 17.31 22.19
CA ASP A 175 23.40 16.83 22.28
C ASP A 175 23.66 16.16 23.67
N SER A 176 24.41 15.11 23.76
CA SER A 176 25.24 14.47 22.74
C SER A 176 24.42 13.53 21.85
N LEU A 177 24.73 13.56 20.54
CA LEU A 177 24.08 12.69 19.54
C LEU A 177 24.89 11.41 19.27
N VAL A 178 26.07 11.31 19.84
CA VAL A 178 26.95 10.13 19.73
C VAL A 178 26.75 9.25 20.97
N PRO A 179 26.63 7.94 20.82
CA PRO A 179 26.44 7.04 21.95
C PRO A 179 27.69 6.97 22.84
N ASP A 180 27.48 6.75 24.15
CA ASP A 180 28.56 6.63 25.13
C ASP A 180 29.29 5.28 25.05
N GLY A 181 28.79 4.33 24.25
CA GLY A 181 29.36 2.99 24.08
C GLY A 181 28.47 2.08 23.25
N PRO A 182 28.95 0.87 22.94
CA PRO A 182 28.20 -0.10 22.13
C PRO A 182 26.90 -0.52 22.84
N TRP A 183 25.93 -0.94 22.04
CA TRP A 183 24.70 -1.51 22.52
C TRP A 183 24.58 -2.96 22.05
N GLN A 184 24.32 -3.84 22.98
CA GLN A 184 23.94 -5.21 22.66
C GLN A 184 22.45 -5.31 22.90
N PRO A 185 21.65 -5.42 21.82
CA PRO A 185 20.21 -5.60 21.93
C PRO A 185 19.88 -6.86 22.76
N GLN A 186 18.86 -6.77 23.63
CA GLN A 186 18.43 -7.89 24.46
C GLN A 186 17.28 -8.64 23.77
N ALA A 187 17.00 -9.84 24.21
CA ALA A 187 15.89 -10.65 23.70
C ALA A 187 14.58 -9.86 23.69
N LEU A 188 13.89 -9.91 22.55
CA LEU A 188 12.67 -9.16 22.29
C LEU A 188 11.43 -9.94 22.75
N VAL A 189 10.45 -9.21 23.25
CA VAL A 189 9.11 -9.72 23.53
C VAL A 189 8.15 -9.15 22.47
N PRO A 190 7.72 -9.95 21.48
CA PRO A 190 6.81 -9.46 20.45
C PRO A 190 5.51 -8.91 21.06
N ARG A 191 5.13 -7.72 20.63
CA ARG A 191 3.89 -7.05 21.02
C ARG A 191 3.01 -6.92 19.78
N ARG A 192 1.88 -7.61 19.76
CA ARG A 192 0.95 -7.56 18.63
C ARG A 192 -0.45 -7.24 19.13
N VAL A 193 -1.15 -6.46 18.31
CA VAL A 193 -2.59 -6.22 18.47
C VAL A 193 -3.30 -7.12 17.46
N SER A 194 -4.31 -7.84 17.93
CA SER A 194 -5.15 -8.68 17.09
C SER A 194 -6.61 -8.22 17.18
N SER A 195 -7.32 -8.27 16.05
CA SER A 195 -8.77 -8.04 15.98
C SER A 195 -9.52 -9.37 16.19
N PHE A 196 -10.77 -9.27 16.60
CA PHE A 196 -11.67 -10.43 16.64
C PHE A 196 -12.17 -10.75 15.23
N PRO A 197 -12.28 -12.05 14.86
CA PRO A 197 -12.91 -12.43 13.60
C PRO A 197 -14.40 -12.04 13.62
N THR A 198 -14.88 -11.50 12.49
CA THR A 198 -16.30 -11.21 12.25
C THR A 198 -16.92 -12.27 11.35
N ALA A 199 -18.18 -12.64 11.60
CA ALA A 199 -18.90 -13.53 10.71
C ALA A 199 -19.17 -12.84 9.36
N PRO A 200 -19.19 -13.58 8.23
CA PRO A 200 -19.53 -13.03 6.95
C PRO A 200 -20.95 -12.43 6.93
N THR A 201 -21.10 -11.30 6.26
CA THR A 201 -22.40 -10.69 6.00
C THR A 201 -23.03 -11.32 4.76
N PRO A 202 -24.27 -11.84 4.82
CA PRO A 202 -24.94 -12.39 3.67
C PRO A 202 -25.23 -11.28 2.63
N LEU A 203 -24.84 -11.55 1.39
CA LEU A 203 -25.00 -10.64 0.25
C LEU A 203 -25.97 -11.26 -0.75
N VAL A 204 -27.07 -10.57 -1.02
CA VAL A 204 -28.06 -10.97 -2.04
C VAL A 204 -27.89 -10.05 -3.24
N MET A 205 -27.65 -10.64 -4.41
CA MET A 205 -27.43 -9.93 -5.67
C MET A 205 -28.30 -10.50 -6.78
N PRO A 206 -28.82 -9.67 -7.69
CA PRO A 206 -29.61 -10.13 -8.83
C PRO A 206 -28.79 -10.90 -9.86
N ALA A 207 -29.47 -11.66 -10.72
CA ALA A 207 -28.84 -12.55 -11.71
C ALA A 207 -27.89 -11.79 -12.68
N ARG A 208 -28.33 -10.62 -13.14
CA ARG A 208 -27.54 -9.80 -14.10
C ARG A 208 -26.64 -8.78 -13.40
N THR A 209 -25.84 -9.29 -12.47
CA THR A 209 -24.81 -8.51 -11.77
C THR A 209 -23.51 -8.43 -12.61
N VAL A 210 -22.79 -7.34 -12.46
CA VAL A 210 -21.41 -7.12 -12.97
C VAL A 210 -20.49 -6.88 -11.81
N VAL A 211 -19.34 -7.58 -11.76
CA VAL A 211 -18.33 -7.37 -10.71
C VAL A 211 -17.22 -6.47 -11.24
N VAL A 212 -16.91 -5.40 -10.50
CA VAL A 212 -15.81 -4.48 -10.78
C VAL A 212 -14.75 -4.62 -9.70
N ALA A 213 -13.54 -4.98 -10.11
CA ALA A 213 -12.38 -5.16 -9.22
C ALA A 213 -11.31 -4.10 -9.52
N GLY A 214 -11.15 -3.13 -8.61
CA GLY A 214 -10.11 -2.11 -8.67
C GLY A 214 -8.84 -2.49 -7.91
N ASP A 215 -7.88 -1.56 -7.78
CA ASP A 215 -6.62 -1.79 -7.06
C ASP A 215 -6.87 -2.39 -5.68
N GLY A 216 -6.18 -3.50 -5.37
CA GLY A 216 -6.26 -4.16 -4.08
C GLY A 216 -7.56 -4.93 -3.77
N ALA A 217 -8.41 -5.22 -4.77
CA ALA A 217 -9.65 -6.01 -4.57
C ALA A 217 -9.40 -7.44 -4.04
N GLY A 218 -8.23 -8.02 -4.33
CA GLY A 218 -7.88 -9.37 -3.90
C GLY A 218 -8.67 -10.47 -4.63
N SER A 219 -8.58 -11.71 -4.12
CA SER A 219 -9.25 -12.87 -4.73
C SER A 219 -10.78 -12.87 -4.58
N LEU A 220 -11.30 -12.17 -3.57
CA LEU A 220 -12.74 -12.18 -3.24
C LEU A 220 -13.61 -11.74 -4.41
N ALA A 221 -13.19 -10.73 -5.19
CA ALA A 221 -13.94 -10.27 -6.35
C ALA A 221 -14.12 -11.37 -7.41
N ARG A 222 -13.05 -12.14 -7.65
CA ARG A 222 -13.10 -13.30 -8.56
C ARG A 222 -13.99 -14.40 -7.99
N GLU A 223 -13.87 -14.72 -6.72
CA GLU A 223 -14.65 -15.76 -6.07
C GLU A 223 -16.14 -15.47 -6.14
N LEU A 224 -16.55 -14.24 -5.86
CA LEU A 224 -17.94 -13.80 -5.97
C LEU A 224 -18.44 -13.84 -7.44
N ALA A 225 -17.61 -13.39 -8.39
CA ALA A 225 -17.94 -13.45 -9.81
C ALA A 225 -18.15 -14.89 -10.30
N GLN A 226 -17.30 -15.83 -9.85
CA GLN A 226 -17.41 -17.25 -10.18
C GLN A 226 -18.67 -17.89 -9.58
N GLN A 227 -18.96 -17.60 -8.31
CA GLN A 227 -20.14 -18.14 -7.62
C GLN A 227 -21.45 -17.65 -8.27
N GLY A 228 -21.49 -16.35 -8.65
CA GLY A 228 -22.68 -15.76 -9.27
C GLY A 228 -22.79 -15.99 -10.78
N GLY A 229 -21.77 -16.54 -11.43
CA GLY A 229 -21.72 -16.65 -12.90
C GLY A 229 -21.66 -15.28 -13.60
N TRP A 230 -21.05 -14.27 -12.97
CA TRP A 230 -21.05 -12.88 -13.41
C TRP A 230 -19.80 -12.47 -14.18
N PRO A 231 -19.90 -11.53 -15.14
CA PRO A 231 -18.72 -10.94 -15.76
C PRO A 231 -17.90 -10.15 -14.75
N LEU A 232 -16.56 -10.27 -14.85
CA LEU A 232 -15.60 -9.61 -13.98
C LEU A 232 -14.78 -8.59 -14.76
N LEU A 233 -14.91 -7.33 -14.38
CA LEU A 233 -14.18 -6.19 -14.92
C LEU A 233 -13.02 -5.88 -13.94
N ALA A 234 -11.87 -6.51 -14.17
CA ALA A 234 -10.74 -6.45 -13.24
C ALA A 234 -9.64 -5.53 -13.77
N GLU A 235 -9.32 -4.47 -13.03
CA GLU A 235 -8.16 -3.63 -13.31
C GLU A 235 -6.85 -4.42 -13.12
N PRO A 236 -5.72 -4.05 -13.75
CA PRO A 236 -4.47 -4.81 -13.72
C PRO A 236 -3.93 -5.07 -12.30
N THR A 237 -4.12 -4.13 -11.37
CA THR A 237 -3.63 -4.23 -9.99
C THR A 237 -4.67 -4.74 -9.00
N SER A 238 -5.78 -5.26 -9.50
CA SER A 238 -6.88 -5.77 -8.67
C SER A 238 -6.55 -7.06 -7.92
N GLY A 239 -5.59 -7.86 -8.44
CA GLY A 239 -5.36 -9.22 -7.96
C GLY A 239 -6.43 -10.23 -8.39
N SER A 240 -7.45 -9.78 -9.16
CA SER A 240 -8.59 -10.60 -9.61
C SER A 240 -8.63 -10.86 -11.11
N ARG A 241 -7.68 -10.31 -11.92
CA ARG A 241 -7.70 -10.41 -13.38
C ARG A 241 -7.24 -11.81 -13.84
N VAL A 242 -8.10 -12.81 -13.57
CA VAL A 242 -7.80 -14.22 -13.81
C VAL A 242 -9.10 -15.05 -13.88
N GLY A 243 -9.05 -16.14 -14.63
CA GLY A 243 -10.15 -17.08 -14.78
C GLY A 243 -11.20 -16.67 -15.81
N ASP A 244 -12.19 -17.55 -16.01
CA ASP A 244 -13.15 -17.48 -17.10
C ASP A 244 -14.13 -16.30 -17.05
N ASN A 245 -14.35 -15.73 -15.86
CA ASN A 245 -15.26 -14.60 -15.67
C ASN A 245 -14.62 -13.26 -16.01
N ALA A 246 -13.28 -13.18 -16.03
CA ALA A 246 -12.54 -11.95 -16.27
C ALA A 246 -12.51 -11.60 -17.77
N LEU A 247 -12.92 -10.37 -18.09
CA LEU A 247 -12.94 -9.86 -19.46
C LEU A 247 -11.60 -9.17 -19.79
N THR A 248 -11.21 -9.23 -21.07
CA THR A 248 -9.96 -8.61 -21.56
C THR A 248 -10.13 -7.11 -21.81
N ASP A 249 -11.04 -6.73 -22.75
CA ASP A 249 -11.32 -5.32 -23.09
C ASP A 249 -12.76 -4.94 -22.70
N TYR A 250 -13.07 -5.10 -21.42
CA TYR A 250 -14.37 -4.73 -20.87
C TYR A 250 -14.76 -3.27 -21.14
N GLN A 251 -13.78 -2.39 -21.40
CA GLN A 251 -14.07 -0.99 -21.71
C GLN A 251 -14.83 -0.86 -23.04
N THR A 252 -14.54 -1.71 -24.02
CA THR A 252 -15.30 -1.77 -25.28
C THR A 252 -16.70 -2.34 -25.04
N VAL A 253 -16.82 -3.38 -24.22
CA VAL A 253 -18.12 -3.98 -23.87
C VAL A 253 -19.01 -2.97 -23.14
N LEU A 254 -18.45 -2.14 -22.25
CA LEU A 254 -19.16 -1.05 -21.57
C LEU A 254 -19.68 0.06 -22.51
N GLY A 255 -19.30 0.06 -23.77
CA GLY A 255 -19.85 0.92 -24.82
C GLY A 255 -21.02 0.29 -25.59
N SER A 256 -21.41 -0.94 -25.30
CA SER A 256 -22.52 -1.65 -25.96
C SER A 256 -23.85 -1.54 -25.19
N GLU A 257 -24.95 -1.97 -25.81
CA GLU A 257 -26.29 -2.00 -25.20
C GLU A 257 -26.41 -3.02 -24.03
N LEU A 258 -25.44 -3.92 -23.85
CA LEU A 258 -25.41 -4.87 -22.73
C LEU A 258 -25.43 -4.17 -21.36
N VAL A 259 -24.95 -2.94 -21.29
CA VAL A 259 -24.93 -2.14 -20.05
C VAL A 259 -26.36 -1.81 -19.57
N ASP A 260 -27.31 -1.70 -20.48
CA ASP A 260 -28.71 -1.39 -20.16
C ASP A 260 -29.38 -2.57 -19.47
N ASP A 261 -28.93 -3.81 -19.70
CA ASP A 261 -29.42 -5.03 -19.08
C ASP A 261 -28.84 -5.29 -17.68
N VAL A 262 -27.85 -4.50 -17.21
CA VAL A 262 -27.25 -4.66 -15.88
C VAL A 262 -28.25 -4.31 -14.80
N GLU A 263 -28.46 -5.22 -13.84
CA GLU A 263 -29.39 -5.03 -12.71
C GLU A 263 -28.66 -4.53 -11.46
N ALA A 264 -27.38 -4.92 -11.29
CA ALA A 264 -26.56 -4.44 -10.19
C ALA A 264 -25.07 -4.46 -10.52
N VAL A 265 -24.31 -3.63 -9.82
CA VAL A 265 -22.85 -3.56 -9.88
C VAL A 265 -22.27 -3.84 -8.51
N LEU A 266 -21.41 -4.85 -8.41
CA LEU A 266 -20.68 -5.19 -7.20
C LEU A 266 -19.22 -4.72 -7.32
N VAL A 267 -18.79 -3.88 -6.39
CA VAL A 267 -17.48 -3.20 -6.45
C VAL A 267 -16.58 -3.63 -5.30
N LEU A 268 -15.33 -3.99 -5.61
CA LEU A 268 -14.30 -4.29 -4.63
C LEU A 268 -13.00 -3.55 -4.98
N GLY A 269 -12.24 -3.17 -3.96
CA GLY A 269 -10.99 -2.42 -4.14
C GLY A 269 -11.21 -0.97 -4.58
N HIS A 270 -10.22 -0.40 -5.29
CA HIS A 270 -10.20 1.01 -5.67
C HIS A 270 -10.18 1.19 -7.21
N PRO A 271 -11.34 1.06 -7.90
CA PRO A 271 -11.43 1.18 -9.35
C PRO A 271 -11.45 2.65 -9.78
N THR A 272 -10.36 3.11 -10.39
CA THR A 272 -10.20 4.53 -10.79
C THR A 272 -9.57 4.71 -12.16
N LEU A 273 -9.44 3.63 -12.94
CA LEU A 273 -8.58 3.65 -14.13
C LEU A 273 -9.25 4.15 -15.38
N SER A 274 -10.54 3.87 -15.58
CA SER A 274 -11.21 4.16 -16.84
C SER A 274 -12.55 4.90 -16.69
N ARG A 275 -12.83 5.81 -17.65
CA ARG A 275 -14.10 6.55 -17.70
C ARG A 275 -15.34 5.69 -17.92
N PRO A 276 -15.32 4.61 -18.73
CA PRO A 276 -16.46 3.69 -18.84
C PRO A 276 -16.83 3.07 -17.51
N VAL A 277 -15.84 2.62 -16.72
CA VAL A 277 -16.08 2.11 -15.36
C VAL A 277 -16.65 3.19 -14.44
N SER A 278 -16.07 4.41 -14.45
CA SER A 278 -16.61 5.50 -13.64
C SER A 278 -18.08 5.82 -13.95
N ARG A 279 -18.50 5.69 -15.22
CA ARG A 279 -19.91 5.84 -15.61
C ARG A 279 -20.78 4.70 -15.09
N LEU A 280 -20.28 3.47 -15.15
CA LEU A 280 -20.99 2.30 -14.59
C LEU A 280 -21.20 2.47 -13.08
N LEU A 281 -20.19 2.98 -12.36
CA LEU A 281 -20.24 3.21 -10.91
C LEU A 281 -21.12 4.40 -10.50
N ALA A 282 -21.62 5.20 -11.43
CA ALA A 282 -22.58 6.27 -11.14
C ALA A 282 -24.05 5.81 -11.16
N ARG A 283 -24.31 4.51 -11.31
CA ARG A 283 -25.65 3.93 -11.30
C ARG A 283 -26.20 3.81 -9.87
N PRO A 284 -27.52 3.83 -9.67
CA PRO A 284 -28.12 3.74 -8.32
C PRO A 284 -28.08 2.32 -7.72
N ASP A 285 -27.75 1.30 -8.52
CA ASP A 285 -27.73 -0.11 -8.18
C ASP A 285 -26.31 -0.64 -7.84
N VAL A 286 -25.42 0.26 -7.38
CA VAL A 286 -24.06 -0.07 -7.00
C VAL A 286 -23.98 -0.52 -5.54
N THR A 287 -23.31 -1.66 -5.30
CA THR A 287 -22.93 -2.13 -3.96
C THR A 287 -21.41 -2.21 -3.87
N VAL A 288 -20.82 -1.50 -2.92
CA VAL A 288 -19.39 -1.56 -2.61
C VAL A 288 -19.15 -2.49 -1.44
N VAL A 289 -18.30 -3.50 -1.62
CA VAL A 289 -17.79 -4.35 -0.54
C VAL A 289 -16.38 -3.88 -0.18
N THR A 290 -16.16 -3.56 1.08
CA THR A 290 -14.88 -3.06 1.56
C THR A 290 -14.54 -3.60 2.96
N ASP A 291 -13.28 -3.87 3.20
CA ASP A 291 -12.71 -4.16 4.52
C ASP A 291 -12.04 -2.91 5.14
N ARG A 292 -12.17 -1.75 4.49
CA ARG A 292 -11.53 -0.49 4.88
C ARG A 292 -12.56 0.57 5.28
N SER A 293 -12.14 1.50 6.10
CA SER A 293 -12.95 2.68 6.47
C SER A 293 -13.11 3.69 5.31
N ARG A 294 -12.34 3.53 4.24
CA ARG A 294 -12.39 4.35 3.02
C ARG A 294 -12.70 3.48 1.81
N TRP A 295 -13.67 3.91 1.02
CA TRP A 295 -14.12 3.19 -0.18
C TRP A 295 -14.27 4.14 -1.37
N THR A 296 -14.31 3.58 -2.58
CA THR A 296 -14.52 4.34 -3.81
C THR A 296 -16.00 4.42 -4.14
N ASP A 297 -16.56 5.61 -4.01
CA ASP A 297 -17.94 5.96 -4.39
C ASP A 297 -17.97 7.42 -4.84
N VAL A 298 -17.44 7.70 -6.01
CA VAL A 298 -17.29 9.08 -6.55
C VAL A 298 -18.64 9.74 -6.79
N ALA A 299 -19.67 8.95 -7.11
CA ALA A 299 -21.02 9.45 -7.36
C ALA A 299 -21.86 9.61 -6.10
N GLY A 300 -21.43 9.03 -4.95
CA GLY A 300 -22.16 9.07 -3.69
C GLY A 300 -23.49 8.32 -3.72
N VAL A 301 -23.57 7.24 -4.49
CA VAL A 301 -24.83 6.48 -4.73
C VAL A 301 -24.78 5.05 -4.20
N ALA A 302 -23.61 4.56 -3.81
CA ALA A 302 -23.42 3.16 -3.50
C ALA A 302 -24.02 2.76 -2.14
N ARG A 303 -24.58 1.56 -2.10
CA ARG A 303 -24.75 0.81 -0.85
C ARG A 303 -23.38 0.27 -0.42
N VAL A 304 -22.98 0.51 0.82
CA VAL A 304 -21.70 0.03 1.34
C VAL A 304 -21.89 -1.12 2.31
N VAL A 305 -21.18 -2.21 2.08
CA VAL A 305 -21.12 -3.39 2.96
C VAL A 305 -19.69 -3.57 3.44
N THR A 306 -19.51 -3.70 4.75
CA THR A 306 -18.17 -3.82 5.37
C THR A 306 -17.95 -5.21 5.96
N GLY A 307 -16.67 -5.63 5.96
CA GLY A 307 -16.22 -6.90 6.51
C GLY A 307 -16.32 -8.06 5.54
N PRO A 308 -16.13 -9.30 6.02
CA PRO A 308 -16.30 -10.49 5.20
C PRO A 308 -17.72 -10.59 4.66
N VAL A 309 -17.88 -11.05 3.42
CA VAL A 309 -19.18 -11.28 2.78
C VAL A 309 -19.24 -12.68 2.19
N GLU A 310 -20.46 -13.22 2.09
CA GLU A 310 -20.76 -14.46 1.38
C GLU A 310 -22.07 -14.30 0.59
N LEU A 311 -22.21 -14.97 -0.55
CA LEU A 311 -23.46 -14.97 -1.29
C LEU A 311 -24.48 -15.86 -0.57
N ALA A 312 -25.61 -15.27 -0.13
CA ALA A 312 -26.64 -15.98 0.62
C ALA A 312 -27.59 -16.77 -0.30
N GLU A 313 -28.10 -16.12 -1.35
CA GLU A 313 -28.92 -16.70 -2.39
C GLU A 313 -28.38 -16.22 -3.73
N ILE A 314 -28.32 -17.13 -4.72
CA ILE A 314 -27.82 -16.83 -6.05
C ILE A 314 -28.95 -17.07 -7.03
N ASP A 315 -29.49 -15.97 -7.55
CA ASP A 315 -30.29 -16.02 -8.76
C ASP A 315 -29.33 -15.93 -9.95
N THR A 316 -29.44 -16.82 -10.92
CA THR A 316 -28.51 -16.94 -12.03
C THR A 316 -29.19 -16.81 -13.38
N ASP A 317 -28.63 -16.00 -14.27
CA ASP A 317 -28.90 -16.04 -15.71
C ASP A 317 -27.76 -16.78 -16.40
N PRO A 318 -27.91 -18.06 -16.79
CA PRO A 318 -26.83 -18.84 -17.39
C PRO A 318 -26.24 -18.25 -18.68
N ALA A 319 -27.01 -17.40 -19.36
CA ALA A 319 -26.56 -16.73 -20.58
C ALA A 319 -25.80 -15.41 -20.33
N TRP A 320 -25.89 -14.88 -19.11
CA TRP A 320 -25.36 -13.54 -18.80
C TRP A 320 -23.86 -13.39 -19.07
N LEU A 321 -23.05 -14.23 -18.46
CA LEU A 321 -21.61 -14.22 -18.69
C LEU A 321 -21.25 -14.49 -20.16
N GLY A 322 -21.96 -15.41 -20.80
CA GLY A 322 -21.75 -15.75 -22.22
C GLY A 322 -21.94 -14.53 -23.14
N ARG A 323 -22.99 -13.74 -22.96
CA ARG A 323 -23.23 -12.51 -23.72
C ARG A 323 -22.09 -11.49 -23.58
N TRP A 324 -21.54 -11.34 -22.37
CA TRP A 324 -20.41 -10.44 -22.12
C TRP A 324 -19.11 -10.95 -22.77
N LYS A 325 -18.85 -12.25 -22.70
CA LYS A 325 -17.68 -12.88 -23.36
C LYS A 325 -17.77 -12.79 -24.88
N ASP A 326 -18.94 -12.95 -25.47
CA ASP A 326 -19.16 -12.81 -26.92
C ASP A 326 -18.94 -11.37 -27.40
N ALA A 327 -19.21 -10.39 -26.56
CA ALA A 327 -18.96 -8.98 -26.82
C ALA A 327 -17.52 -8.54 -26.55
N ASP A 328 -16.76 -9.27 -25.71
CA ASP A 328 -15.36 -9.02 -25.39
C ASP A 328 -14.46 -9.45 -26.55
N ARG A 329 -14.42 -8.64 -27.61
CA ARG A 329 -13.61 -8.90 -28.79
C ARG A 329 -12.35 -8.07 -28.73
N PRO A 330 -11.19 -8.68 -28.43
CA PRO A 330 -9.92 -7.95 -28.35
C PRO A 330 -9.60 -7.26 -29.68
N VAL A 331 -9.28 -5.98 -29.63
CA VAL A 331 -8.78 -5.22 -30.76
C VAL A 331 -7.39 -5.71 -31.13
N VAL A 332 -7.05 -5.69 -32.45
CA VAL A 332 -5.69 -6.03 -32.90
C VAL A 332 -4.68 -5.08 -32.28
N PRO A 333 -3.75 -5.58 -31.45
CA PRO A 333 -2.86 -4.73 -30.69
C PRO A 333 -1.73 -4.14 -31.57
N THR A 334 -1.36 -2.88 -31.32
CA THR A 334 -0.13 -2.27 -31.82
C THR A 334 1.11 -2.94 -31.23
N ALA A 335 2.31 -2.60 -31.70
CA ALA A 335 3.55 -3.15 -31.15
C ALA A 335 3.71 -2.91 -29.65
N LYS A 336 3.39 -1.68 -29.17
CA LYS A 336 3.41 -1.32 -27.75
C LYS A 336 2.42 -2.16 -26.92
N GLN A 337 1.24 -2.36 -27.44
CA GLN A 337 0.17 -3.12 -26.78
C GLN A 337 0.50 -4.62 -26.74
N ARG A 338 1.15 -5.15 -27.79
CA ARG A 338 1.71 -6.52 -27.76
C ARG A 338 2.76 -6.67 -26.67
N LEU A 339 3.66 -5.72 -26.53
CA LEU A 339 4.69 -5.75 -25.48
C LEU A 339 4.06 -5.80 -24.07
N CYS A 340 3.04 -4.98 -23.79
CA CYS A 340 2.32 -5.04 -22.52
C CYS A 340 1.69 -6.43 -22.28
N ARG A 341 1.04 -7.01 -23.30
CA ARG A 341 0.46 -8.35 -23.20
C ARG A 341 1.51 -9.41 -22.94
N ASP A 342 2.65 -9.35 -23.65
CA ASP A 342 3.71 -10.35 -23.54
C ASP A 342 4.41 -10.28 -22.16
N ILE A 343 4.62 -9.06 -21.62
CA ILE A 343 5.12 -8.87 -20.26
C ILE A 343 4.12 -9.40 -19.23
N TRP A 344 2.81 -9.10 -19.38
CA TRP A 344 1.78 -9.64 -18.51
C TRP A 344 1.86 -11.16 -18.46
N TRP A 345 1.90 -11.79 -19.63
CA TRP A 345 1.97 -13.24 -19.75
C TRP A 345 3.24 -13.82 -19.11
N ALA A 346 4.40 -13.19 -19.30
CA ALA A 346 5.64 -13.59 -18.65
C ALA A 346 5.56 -13.54 -17.12
N CYS A 347 4.69 -12.69 -16.56
CA CYS A 347 4.46 -12.59 -15.12
C CYS A 347 3.40 -13.56 -14.57
N THR A 348 2.79 -14.41 -15.39
CA THR A 348 1.80 -15.43 -14.97
C THR A 348 2.41 -16.81 -14.70
N THR A 349 3.73 -16.94 -14.69
CA THR A 349 4.41 -18.22 -14.43
C THR A 349 4.68 -18.41 -12.91
N PRO A 350 4.78 -19.65 -12.43
CA PRO A 350 5.23 -19.90 -11.06
C PRO A 350 6.59 -19.23 -10.80
N ASN A 351 6.72 -18.52 -9.67
CA ASN A 351 7.89 -17.72 -9.31
C ASN A 351 8.18 -16.51 -10.22
N ALA A 352 7.22 -16.08 -11.03
CA ALA A 352 7.36 -14.86 -11.80
C ALA A 352 7.71 -13.64 -10.92
N PRO A 353 8.38 -12.62 -11.47
CA PRO A 353 8.64 -11.39 -10.76
C PRO A 353 7.33 -10.64 -10.46
N VAL A 354 7.34 -9.82 -9.42
CA VAL A 354 6.26 -8.85 -9.18
C VAL A 354 6.33 -7.76 -10.26
N LEU A 355 5.21 -7.47 -10.90
CA LEU A 355 5.09 -6.43 -11.90
C LEU A 355 4.66 -5.11 -11.25
N VAL A 356 5.52 -4.11 -11.25
CA VAL A 356 5.18 -2.75 -10.79
C VAL A 356 4.93 -1.86 -12.00
N ILE A 357 3.71 -1.35 -12.12
CA ILE A 357 3.23 -0.63 -13.31
C ILE A 357 3.15 0.86 -12.99
N GLY A 358 3.75 1.70 -13.84
CA GLY A 358 3.61 3.15 -13.74
C GLY A 358 2.16 3.60 -13.97
N ALA A 359 1.68 4.51 -13.14
CA ALA A 359 0.30 4.99 -13.15
C ALA A 359 -0.01 5.96 -14.31
N SER A 360 0.63 5.77 -15.46
CA SER A 360 0.51 6.58 -16.67
C SER A 360 -0.33 5.88 -17.76
N GLU A 361 0.02 6.08 -19.03
CA GLU A 361 -0.58 5.35 -20.15
C GLU A 361 -0.30 3.84 -20.08
N VAL A 362 0.82 3.45 -19.47
CA VAL A 362 1.25 2.06 -19.39
C VAL A 362 0.21 1.20 -18.67
N ILE A 363 -0.30 1.62 -17.52
CA ILE A 363 -1.32 0.84 -16.80
C ILE A 363 -2.63 0.74 -17.59
N ARG A 364 -2.99 1.79 -18.36
CA ARG A 364 -4.16 1.76 -19.24
C ARG A 364 -3.97 0.80 -20.42
N CYS A 365 -2.73 0.63 -20.87
CA CYS A 365 -2.39 -0.38 -21.86
C CYS A 365 -2.60 -1.80 -21.30
N PHE A 366 -2.12 -2.07 -20.09
CA PHE A 366 -2.37 -3.35 -19.42
C PHE A 366 -3.87 -3.59 -19.21
N ASP A 367 -4.62 -2.56 -18.84
CA ASP A 367 -6.07 -2.65 -18.59
C ASP A 367 -6.85 -3.14 -19.81
N ARG A 368 -6.42 -2.79 -21.02
CA ARG A 368 -7.10 -3.16 -22.26
C ARG A 368 -6.53 -4.39 -22.95
N PHE A 369 -5.26 -4.72 -22.73
CA PHE A 369 -4.56 -5.72 -23.54
C PHE A 369 -3.95 -6.87 -22.73
N ALA A 370 -3.93 -6.80 -21.40
CA ALA A 370 -3.51 -7.91 -20.54
C ALA A 370 -4.62 -8.97 -20.50
N VAL A 371 -4.38 -10.07 -21.20
CA VAL A 371 -5.37 -11.16 -21.30
C VAL A 371 -5.41 -11.94 -19.97
N PRO A 372 -6.59 -12.13 -19.37
CA PRO A 372 -6.74 -13.01 -18.20
C PRO A 372 -6.32 -14.44 -18.55
N GLY A 373 -5.61 -15.09 -17.64
CA GLY A 373 -5.20 -16.51 -17.75
C GLY A 373 -5.62 -17.29 -16.51
N ASP A 374 -5.00 -18.46 -16.29
CA ASP A 374 -5.28 -19.30 -15.12
C ASP A 374 -4.56 -18.84 -13.86
N ILE A 375 -3.49 -18.04 -14.01
CA ILE A 375 -2.68 -17.49 -12.92
C ILE A 375 -2.68 -15.98 -13.02
N ALA A 376 -3.09 -15.30 -11.94
CA ALA A 376 -2.97 -13.86 -11.84
C ALA A 376 -1.50 -13.47 -11.54
N PRO A 377 -0.89 -12.55 -12.31
CA PRO A 377 0.38 -11.96 -11.91
C PRO A 377 0.20 -11.14 -10.65
N THR A 378 1.22 -11.09 -9.80
CA THR A 378 1.27 -10.07 -8.75
C THR A 378 1.62 -8.75 -9.41
N ALA A 379 0.62 -7.91 -9.65
CA ALA A 379 0.77 -6.59 -10.27
C ALA A 379 0.42 -5.50 -9.27
N LEU A 380 1.31 -4.51 -9.13
CA LEU A 380 1.19 -3.39 -8.20
C LEU A 380 1.39 -2.06 -8.94
N ALA A 381 0.84 -0.97 -8.42
CA ALA A 381 1.09 0.38 -8.90
C ALA A 381 0.80 1.41 -7.79
N ASN A 382 1.29 2.63 -7.94
CA ASN A 382 0.90 3.75 -7.08
C ASN A 382 -0.48 4.24 -7.53
N ARG A 383 -1.55 3.71 -6.92
CA ARG A 383 -2.94 3.97 -7.33
C ARG A 383 -3.70 4.91 -6.39
N GLY A 384 -3.09 5.34 -5.31
CA GLY A 384 -3.70 6.30 -4.40
C GLY A 384 -3.94 7.65 -5.07
N LEU A 385 -2.89 8.31 -5.48
CA LEU A 385 -2.92 9.59 -6.21
C LEU A 385 -2.45 9.44 -7.66
N ALA A 386 -2.08 8.24 -8.08
CA ALA A 386 -1.63 7.93 -9.42
C ALA A 386 -0.39 8.74 -9.86
N GLY A 387 0.50 9.10 -8.94
CA GLY A 387 1.76 9.76 -9.23
C GLY A 387 2.74 8.82 -9.94
N ILE A 388 3.59 9.38 -10.80
CA ILE A 388 4.58 8.62 -11.60
C ILE A 388 6.02 8.83 -11.12
N ASP A 389 6.25 9.79 -10.26
CA ASP A 389 7.57 10.25 -9.79
C ASP A 389 8.29 9.25 -8.87
N GLY A 390 7.58 8.31 -8.27
CA GLY A 390 8.14 7.31 -7.35
C GLY A 390 8.14 5.86 -7.85
N THR A 391 7.71 5.57 -9.08
CA THR A 391 7.45 4.20 -9.56
C THR A 391 8.67 3.28 -9.42
N ILE A 392 9.86 3.73 -9.85
CA ILE A 392 11.09 2.91 -9.79
C ILE A 392 11.48 2.64 -8.32
N ALA A 393 11.42 3.66 -7.47
CA ALA A 393 11.72 3.51 -6.05
C ALA A 393 10.72 2.58 -5.35
N THR A 394 9.43 2.67 -5.68
CA THR A 394 8.40 1.71 -5.23
C THR A 394 8.74 0.29 -5.67
N ALA A 395 9.15 0.08 -6.93
CA ALA A 395 9.53 -1.25 -7.42
C ALA A 395 10.76 -1.82 -6.68
N ILE A 396 11.73 -0.98 -6.34
CA ILE A 396 12.86 -1.39 -5.49
C ILE A 396 12.35 -1.85 -4.12
N GLY A 397 11.48 -1.08 -3.49
CA GLY A 397 10.90 -1.42 -2.19
C GLY A 397 10.11 -2.73 -2.22
N VAL A 398 9.29 -2.94 -3.26
CA VAL A 398 8.56 -4.19 -3.49
C VAL A 398 9.55 -5.36 -3.60
N GLY A 399 10.60 -5.21 -4.41
CA GLY A 399 11.64 -6.24 -4.56
C GLY A 399 12.32 -6.60 -3.24
N LEU A 400 12.62 -5.61 -2.41
CA LEU A 400 13.22 -5.81 -1.08
C LEU A 400 12.26 -6.55 -0.12
N GLY A 401 10.96 -6.27 -0.18
CA GLY A 401 9.93 -6.86 0.69
C GLY A 401 9.59 -8.31 0.34
N THR A 402 9.89 -8.79 -0.88
CA THR A 402 9.57 -10.18 -1.27
C THR A 402 10.42 -11.24 -0.56
N GLY A 403 11.45 -10.85 0.19
CA GLY A 403 12.32 -11.75 0.95
C GLY A 403 13.18 -12.70 0.12
N ARG A 404 13.15 -12.60 -1.21
CA ARG A 404 13.96 -13.45 -2.09
C ARG A 404 15.45 -13.08 -1.97
N PRO A 405 16.35 -14.07 -1.84
CA PRO A 405 17.78 -13.79 -1.75
C PRO A 405 18.29 -13.13 -3.04
N VAL A 406 19.14 -12.12 -2.90
CA VAL A 406 19.88 -11.50 -4.00
C VAL A 406 21.33 -12.05 -3.94
N PRO A 407 21.95 -12.50 -5.06
CA PRO A 407 21.49 -12.38 -6.45
C PRO A 407 20.76 -13.65 -6.92
N THR A 408 19.57 -13.48 -7.50
CA THR A 408 18.93 -14.51 -8.30
C THR A 408 19.05 -14.13 -9.78
N PRO A 409 19.22 -15.10 -10.71
CA PRO A 409 19.22 -14.81 -12.14
C PRO A 409 17.84 -14.31 -12.64
N THR A 410 16.79 -14.48 -11.85
CA THR A 410 15.43 -14.04 -12.16
C THR A 410 15.15 -12.69 -11.48
N PRO A 411 14.66 -11.68 -12.18
CA PRO A 411 14.29 -10.42 -11.55
C PRO A 411 13.21 -10.62 -10.48
N ILE A 412 13.37 -9.95 -9.34
CA ILE A 412 12.42 -10.04 -8.20
C ILE A 412 11.23 -9.14 -8.44
N ALA A 413 11.45 -7.99 -9.08
CA ALA A 413 10.43 -7.05 -9.49
C ALA A 413 10.81 -6.42 -10.83
N VAL A 414 9.81 -6.13 -11.66
CA VAL A 414 9.97 -5.44 -12.94
C VAL A 414 9.15 -4.17 -12.90
N ALA A 415 9.79 -3.02 -13.16
CA ALA A 415 9.09 -1.75 -13.29
C ALA A 415 8.85 -1.42 -14.77
N MET A 416 7.61 -1.03 -15.09
CA MET A 416 7.25 -0.40 -16.36
C MET A 416 6.76 1.01 -16.11
N VAL A 417 7.41 1.98 -16.70
CA VAL A 417 7.16 3.41 -16.51
C VAL A 417 6.83 4.12 -17.83
#